data_1c8f5bbaadaab23c37674c2b7c4ba9e7
#
_entry.id   1c8f5bbaadaab23c37674c2b7c4ba9e7
#
_cell.length_a   1.000
_cell.length_b   1.000
_cell.length_c   1.000
_cell.angle_alpha   90.00
_cell.angle_beta   90.00
_cell.angle_gamma   90.00
#
_symmetry.space_group_name_H-M   'P 1'
#
loop_
_entity.id
_entity.type
_entity.pdbx_description
1 polymer ?
#
loop_
_entity_poly.entity_id
_entity_poly.type
_entity_poly.pdbx_seq_one_letter_code
_entity_poly.pdbx_strand_id
1 'polypeptide(L)'
;MNKIALVTGAAGGVGRAVVARLAAQGWQLIVTSRQAEHLTAAFGDQHLQVAADCSTVAGARQILQAAKDHQMVPTALAHCVGNIRLGAMHRMSEADFNDCLSANLISAFHTLSAFVGALREARSPGAAVLVSSAAARIGTPNHEAVAAAKAGLEGLVRGAAASYAANGIRINAVAPGIMETPAAAGIIASPAAREGAARQYPLPGIGTPDELAELMVWLLSDSAARVTGQVWSLDGGFSSIRPLVK
;
A
#
# COMPACT_ATOMS: atom_id res chain seq x y z
N MET A 1 -7.41 20.23 -11.65
CA MET A 1 -8.32 19.30 -10.96
C MET A 1 -8.15 19.43 -9.47
N ASN A 2 -9.22 19.34 -8.69
CA ASN A 2 -9.07 19.27 -7.23
C ASN A 2 -8.25 18.03 -6.89
N LYS A 3 -7.13 18.21 -6.19
CA LYS A 3 -6.24 17.13 -5.77
C LYS A 3 -6.84 16.49 -4.52
N ILE A 4 -7.63 15.44 -4.67
CA ILE A 4 -8.23 14.68 -3.57
C ILE A 4 -7.66 13.27 -3.58
N ALA A 5 -7.07 12.83 -2.47
CA ALA A 5 -6.49 11.50 -2.34
C ALA A 5 -7.14 10.71 -1.20
N LEU A 6 -7.42 9.44 -1.47
CA LEU A 6 -7.76 8.45 -0.47
C LEU A 6 -6.50 7.69 -0.05
N VAL A 7 -6.19 7.71 1.25
CA VAL A 7 -5.10 6.93 1.83
C VAL A 7 -5.67 5.91 2.80
N THR A 8 -5.56 4.63 2.46
CA THR A 8 -5.99 3.54 3.34
C THR A 8 -4.82 3.00 4.16
N GLY A 9 -5.09 2.51 5.39
CA GLY A 9 -4.01 2.19 6.32
C GLY A 9 -3.22 3.43 6.74
N ALA A 10 -3.87 4.60 6.71
CA ALA A 10 -3.26 5.91 6.88
C ALA A 10 -2.51 6.08 8.22
N ALA A 11 -2.99 5.46 9.30
CA ALA A 11 -2.35 5.51 10.61
C ALA A 11 -1.09 4.62 10.72
N GLY A 12 -0.79 3.77 9.74
CA GLY A 12 0.42 2.95 9.68
C GLY A 12 1.67 3.74 9.27
N GLY A 13 2.86 3.14 9.39
CA GLY A 13 4.12 3.83 9.09
C GLY A 13 4.18 4.43 7.68
N VAL A 14 3.92 3.62 6.65
CA VAL A 14 3.90 4.09 5.24
C VAL A 14 2.74 5.06 5.01
N GLY A 15 1.54 4.74 5.54
CA GLY A 15 0.36 5.60 5.38
C GLY A 15 0.58 7.01 5.90
N ARG A 16 1.17 7.17 7.09
CA ARG A 16 1.51 8.49 7.68
C ARG A 16 2.47 9.27 6.81
N ALA A 17 3.51 8.62 6.28
CA ALA A 17 4.49 9.26 5.39
C ALA A 17 3.84 9.73 4.08
N VAL A 18 2.95 8.92 3.48
CA VAL A 18 2.18 9.29 2.28
C VAL A 18 1.26 10.48 2.57
N VAL A 19 0.51 10.43 3.69
CA VAL A 19 -0.38 11.55 4.11
C VAL A 19 0.41 12.84 4.27
N ALA A 20 1.54 12.81 4.98
CA ALA A 20 2.36 14.00 5.20
C ALA A 20 2.85 14.62 3.88
N ARG A 21 3.33 13.80 2.93
CA ARG A 21 3.81 14.26 1.63
C ARG A 21 2.71 14.81 0.74
N LEU A 22 1.54 14.17 0.70
CA LEU A 22 0.40 14.65 -0.07
C LEU A 22 -0.15 15.95 0.52
N ALA A 23 -0.27 16.05 1.85
CA ALA A 23 -0.71 17.26 2.54
C ALA A 23 0.24 18.45 2.25
N ALA A 24 1.56 18.22 2.30
CA ALA A 24 2.56 19.24 1.96
C ALA A 24 2.47 19.73 0.51
N GLN A 25 1.88 18.93 -0.39
CA GLN A 25 1.61 19.31 -1.79
C GLN A 25 0.21 19.90 -2.01
N GLY A 26 -0.53 20.19 -0.94
CA GLY A 26 -1.85 20.82 -0.97
C GLY A 26 -2.99 19.90 -1.38
N TRP A 27 -2.83 18.57 -1.22
CA TRP A 27 -3.91 17.62 -1.45
C TRP A 27 -4.94 17.65 -0.31
N GLN A 28 -6.21 17.60 -0.65
CA GLN A 28 -7.27 17.25 0.30
C GLN A 28 -7.26 15.73 0.51
N LEU A 29 -7.35 15.29 1.77
CA LEU A 29 -7.14 13.89 2.09
C LEU A 29 -8.35 13.26 2.78
N ILE A 30 -8.65 12.05 2.34
CA ILE A 30 -9.55 11.10 3.00
C ILE A 30 -8.62 10.03 3.57
N VAL A 31 -8.60 9.90 4.89
CA VAL A 31 -7.73 8.96 5.60
C VAL A 31 -8.54 7.89 6.30
N THR A 32 -8.14 6.62 6.16
CA THR A 32 -8.88 5.53 6.78
C THR A 32 -7.99 4.56 7.53
N SER A 33 -8.51 4.05 8.63
CA SER A 33 -8.00 2.97 9.46
C SER A 33 -9.19 2.18 10.02
N ARG A 34 -8.95 0.98 10.54
CA ARG A 34 -10.01 0.21 11.21
C ARG A 34 -10.50 0.85 12.52
N GLN A 35 -9.65 1.59 13.20
CA GLN A 35 -9.92 2.19 14.51
C GLN A 35 -9.84 3.71 14.39
N ALA A 36 -10.90 4.38 14.84
CA ALA A 36 -11.00 5.86 14.80
C ALA A 36 -9.91 6.51 15.67
N GLU A 37 -9.61 5.91 16.81
CA GLU A 37 -8.61 6.41 17.77
C GLU A 37 -7.23 6.53 17.14
N HIS A 38 -6.87 5.59 16.24
CA HIS A 38 -5.60 5.64 15.52
C HIS A 38 -5.53 6.80 14.53
N LEU A 39 -6.67 7.17 13.91
CA LEU A 39 -6.74 8.32 13.01
C LEU A 39 -6.63 9.62 13.79
N THR A 40 -7.41 9.78 14.85
CA THR A 40 -7.38 10.96 15.72
C THR A 40 -5.99 11.18 16.34
N ALA A 41 -5.36 10.09 16.84
CA ALA A 41 -4.00 10.16 17.37
C ALA A 41 -2.93 10.52 16.32
N ALA A 42 -3.18 10.17 15.04
CA ALA A 42 -2.22 10.44 13.97
C ALA A 42 -2.39 11.83 13.36
N PHE A 43 -3.61 12.34 13.25
CA PHE A 43 -3.97 13.49 12.42
C PHE A 43 -4.80 14.58 13.14
N GLY A 44 -5.17 14.37 14.42
CA GLY A 44 -6.05 15.31 15.13
C GLY A 44 -7.38 15.49 14.39
N ASP A 45 -7.78 16.72 14.12
CA ASP A 45 -8.98 17.08 13.35
C ASP A 45 -8.69 17.34 11.86
N GLN A 46 -7.45 17.06 11.42
CA GLN A 46 -7.09 17.24 10.03
C GLN A 46 -7.68 16.11 9.17
N HIS A 47 -8.06 16.43 7.97
CA HIS A 47 -8.53 15.50 6.94
C HIS A 47 -9.92 14.88 7.23
N LEU A 48 -10.56 14.36 6.20
CA LEU A 48 -11.75 13.53 6.36
C LEU A 48 -11.32 12.14 6.86
N GLN A 49 -11.68 11.81 8.10
CA GLN A 49 -11.32 10.56 8.76
C GLN A 49 -12.49 9.58 8.70
N VAL A 50 -12.23 8.37 8.20
CA VAL A 50 -13.25 7.32 8.08
C VAL A 50 -12.74 6.03 8.73
N ALA A 51 -13.31 5.64 9.87
CA ALA A 51 -13.03 4.35 10.48
C ALA A 51 -13.78 3.24 9.71
N ALA A 52 -13.04 2.38 9.01
CA ALA A 52 -13.63 1.32 8.19
C ALA A 52 -12.65 0.15 7.98
N ASP A 53 -13.20 -1.04 7.83
CA ASP A 53 -12.43 -2.24 7.48
C ASP A 53 -12.42 -2.45 5.96
N CYS A 54 -11.29 -2.12 5.34
CA CYS A 54 -11.08 -2.28 3.90
C CYS A 54 -11.12 -3.75 3.43
N SER A 55 -11.03 -4.72 4.32
CA SER A 55 -11.12 -6.13 3.96
C SER A 55 -12.56 -6.60 3.68
N THR A 56 -13.53 -5.71 3.88
CA THR A 56 -14.95 -5.98 3.61
C THR A 56 -15.50 -5.07 2.50
N VAL A 57 -16.46 -5.59 1.74
CA VAL A 57 -17.19 -4.78 0.74
C VAL A 57 -17.89 -3.60 1.40
N ALA A 58 -18.49 -3.81 2.58
CA ALA A 58 -19.20 -2.78 3.33
C ALA A 58 -18.26 -1.65 3.74
N GLY A 59 -17.09 -1.96 4.30
CA GLY A 59 -16.10 -0.98 4.71
C GLY A 59 -15.54 -0.16 3.53
N ALA A 60 -15.21 -0.82 2.42
CA ALA A 60 -14.76 -0.13 1.23
C ALA A 60 -15.83 0.83 0.66
N ARG A 61 -17.11 0.42 0.66
CA ARG A 61 -18.23 1.28 0.25
C ARG A 61 -18.46 2.44 1.21
N GLN A 62 -18.38 2.18 2.53
CA GLN A 62 -18.52 3.22 3.56
C GLN A 62 -17.53 4.37 3.35
N ILE A 63 -16.27 4.07 3.01
CA ILE A 63 -15.23 5.07 2.76
C ILE A 63 -15.64 5.99 1.59
N LEU A 64 -16.06 5.43 0.46
CA LEU A 64 -16.42 6.22 -0.71
C LEU A 64 -17.76 6.94 -0.52
N GLN A 65 -18.67 6.38 0.26
CA GLN A 65 -19.91 7.05 0.62
C GLN A 65 -19.65 8.28 1.50
N ALA A 66 -18.82 8.14 2.54
CA ALA A 66 -18.40 9.27 3.38
C ALA A 66 -17.70 10.37 2.55
N ALA A 67 -16.87 10.00 1.59
CA ALA A 67 -16.27 10.95 0.66
C ALA A 67 -17.34 11.70 -0.14
N LYS A 68 -18.32 10.98 -0.69
CA LYS A 68 -19.43 11.54 -1.48
C LYS A 68 -20.30 12.51 -0.65
N ASP A 69 -20.58 12.15 0.60
CA ASP A 69 -21.36 12.98 1.53
C ASP A 69 -20.67 14.33 1.83
N HIS A 70 -19.33 14.35 1.76
CA HIS A 70 -18.50 15.55 1.88
C HIS A 70 -18.16 16.20 0.52
N GLN A 71 -18.81 15.78 -0.56
CA GLN A 71 -18.60 16.28 -1.93
C GLN A 71 -17.13 16.08 -2.41
N MET A 72 -16.44 15.05 -1.90
CA MET A 72 -15.08 14.70 -2.25
C MET A 72 -15.09 13.50 -3.19
N VAL A 73 -14.61 13.69 -4.42
CA VAL A 73 -14.34 12.57 -5.34
C VAL A 73 -12.82 12.35 -5.39
N PRO A 74 -12.30 11.29 -4.76
CA PRO A 74 -10.86 11.05 -4.78
C PRO A 74 -10.38 10.68 -6.18
N THR A 75 -9.37 11.39 -6.67
CA THR A 75 -8.70 11.12 -7.95
C THR A 75 -7.40 10.35 -7.78
N ALA A 76 -6.94 10.18 -6.55
CA ALA A 76 -5.78 9.38 -6.19
C ALA A 76 -6.11 8.38 -5.07
N LEU A 77 -5.53 7.17 -5.14
CA LEU A 77 -5.61 6.15 -4.11
C LEU A 77 -4.20 5.67 -3.74
N ALA A 78 -3.82 5.81 -2.47
CA ALA A 78 -2.68 5.14 -1.87
C ALA A 78 -3.18 4.02 -0.94
N HIS A 79 -3.04 2.76 -1.35
CA HIS A 79 -3.47 1.61 -0.55
C HIS A 79 -2.29 1.06 0.26
N CYS A 80 -2.25 1.41 1.55
CA CYS A 80 -1.19 1.04 2.49
C CYS A 80 -1.63 -0.01 3.54
N VAL A 81 -2.82 -0.62 3.35
CA VAL A 81 -3.29 -1.69 4.24
C VAL A 81 -2.50 -2.96 4.00
N GLY A 82 -2.14 -3.63 5.06
CA GLY A 82 -1.48 -4.93 5.04
C GLY A 82 -0.99 -5.36 6.41
N ASN A 83 -0.64 -6.62 6.53
CA ASN A 83 0.03 -7.19 7.68
C ASN A 83 1.18 -8.09 7.26
N ILE A 84 2.04 -8.43 8.20
CA ILE A 84 3.14 -9.37 8.01
C ILE A 84 2.88 -10.59 8.91
N ARG A 85 2.49 -11.71 8.30
CA ARG A 85 2.34 -13.01 8.97
C ARG A 85 3.46 -13.92 8.52
N LEU A 86 4.44 -14.12 9.39
CA LEU A 86 5.58 -14.99 9.15
C LEU A 86 5.43 -16.29 9.91
N GLY A 87 5.77 -17.39 9.27
CA GLY A 87 5.74 -18.70 9.90
C GLY A 87 5.99 -19.82 8.89
N ALA A 88 6.57 -20.93 9.35
CA ALA A 88 6.75 -22.10 8.50
C ALA A 88 5.38 -22.62 8.02
N MET A 89 5.22 -22.82 6.73
CA MET A 89 3.95 -23.18 6.07
C MET A 89 3.22 -24.34 6.76
N HIS A 90 3.94 -25.40 7.14
CA HIS A 90 3.34 -26.59 7.77
C HIS A 90 2.86 -26.35 9.22
N ARG A 91 3.16 -25.21 9.81
CA ARG A 91 2.71 -24.79 11.17
C ARG A 91 1.78 -23.58 11.15
N MET A 92 1.61 -22.96 9.99
CA MET A 92 0.71 -21.81 9.86
C MET A 92 -0.74 -22.28 9.95
N SER A 93 -1.55 -21.65 10.79
CA SER A 93 -2.97 -21.95 10.85
C SER A 93 -3.70 -21.45 9.61
N GLU A 94 -4.81 -22.09 9.25
CA GLU A 94 -5.71 -21.61 8.20
C GLU A 94 -6.20 -20.18 8.49
N ALA A 95 -6.47 -19.87 9.75
CA ALA A 95 -6.92 -18.56 10.19
C ALA A 95 -5.85 -17.48 9.94
N ASP A 96 -4.57 -17.76 10.25
CA ASP A 96 -3.46 -16.82 9.99
C ASP A 96 -3.22 -16.61 8.49
N PHE A 97 -3.31 -17.68 7.70
CA PHE A 97 -3.19 -17.58 6.25
C PHE A 97 -4.32 -16.74 5.66
N ASN A 98 -5.57 -16.99 6.05
CA ASN A 98 -6.73 -16.24 5.61
C ASN A 98 -6.71 -14.78 6.08
N ASP A 99 -6.25 -14.49 7.31
CA ASP A 99 -6.03 -13.12 7.79
C ASP A 99 -4.99 -12.39 6.92
N CYS A 100 -3.91 -13.07 6.55
CA CYS A 100 -2.90 -12.52 5.66
C CYS A 100 -3.46 -12.19 4.26
N LEU A 101 -4.22 -13.11 3.65
CA LEU A 101 -4.89 -12.87 2.37
C LEU A 101 -5.89 -11.72 2.47
N SER A 102 -6.71 -11.73 3.51
CA SER A 102 -7.74 -10.72 3.75
C SER A 102 -7.14 -9.31 3.87
N ALA A 103 -6.11 -9.17 4.71
CA ALA A 103 -5.47 -7.87 4.93
C ALA A 103 -4.68 -7.36 3.72
N ASN A 104 -4.03 -8.23 2.94
CA ASN A 104 -3.09 -7.83 1.91
C ASN A 104 -3.66 -7.86 0.48
N LEU A 105 -4.58 -8.76 0.16
CA LEU A 105 -5.14 -8.93 -1.18
C LEU A 105 -6.60 -8.54 -1.26
N ILE A 106 -7.44 -9.07 -0.36
CA ILE A 106 -8.89 -8.85 -0.41
C ILE A 106 -9.22 -7.39 -0.13
N SER A 107 -8.54 -6.76 0.84
CA SER A 107 -8.67 -5.33 1.14
C SER A 107 -8.30 -4.46 -0.07
N ALA A 108 -7.23 -4.82 -0.78
CA ALA A 108 -6.80 -4.13 -2.00
C ALA A 108 -7.85 -4.23 -3.10
N PHE A 109 -8.43 -5.43 -3.31
CA PHE A 109 -9.48 -5.64 -4.29
C PHE A 109 -10.72 -4.80 -3.98
N HIS A 110 -11.23 -4.85 -2.75
CA HIS A 110 -12.44 -4.10 -2.38
C HIS A 110 -12.25 -2.58 -2.47
N THR A 111 -11.11 -2.09 -1.97
CA THR A 111 -10.80 -0.66 -2.02
C THR A 111 -10.62 -0.18 -3.46
N LEU A 112 -9.85 -0.91 -4.27
CA LEU A 112 -9.61 -0.55 -5.66
C LEU A 112 -10.90 -0.59 -6.48
N SER A 113 -11.73 -1.63 -6.27
CA SER A 113 -13.04 -1.76 -6.94
C SER A 113 -13.97 -0.58 -6.62
N ALA A 114 -14.07 -0.20 -5.34
CA ALA A 114 -14.89 0.95 -4.92
C ALA A 114 -14.35 2.28 -5.48
N PHE A 115 -13.03 2.48 -5.44
CA PHE A 115 -12.36 3.67 -5.99
C PHE A 115 -12.58 3.81 -7.50
N VAL A 116 -12.33 2.74 -8.26
CA VAL A 116 -12.57 2.74 -9.70
C VAL A 116 -14.04 2.96 -10.04
N GLY A 117 -14.94 2.36 -9.25
CA GLY A 117 -16.38 2.59 -9.39
C GLY A 117 -16.75 4.07 -9.28
N ALA A 118 -16.23 4.76 -8.26
CA ALA A 118 -16.46 6.19 -8.04
C ALA A 118 -15.90 7.06 -9.17
N LEU A 119 -14.71 6.75 -9.67
CA LEU A 119 -14.12 7.46 -10.81
C LEU A 119 -14.93 7.29 -12.10
N ARG A 120 -15.44 6.08 -12.34
CA ARG A 120 -16.29 5.81 -13.52
C ARG A 120 -17.61 6.52 -13.45
N GLU A 121 -18.24 6.56 -12.27
CA GLU A 121 -19.49 7.32 -12.03
C GLU A 121 -19.25 8.81 -12.30
N ALA A 122 -18.12 9.35 -11.80
CA ALA A 122 -17.73 10.74 -11.99
C ALA A 122 -17.15 11.05 -13.38
N ARG A 123 -16.93 10.05 -14.22
CA ARG A 123 -16.22 10.17 -15.51
C ARG A 123 -14.86 10.88 -15.38
N SER A 124 -14.16 10.61 -14.30
CA SER A 124 -12.89 11.25 -13.95
C SER A 124 -11.72 10.30 -14.16
N PRO A 125 -10.59 10.76 -14.71
CA PRO A 125 -9.35 10.02 -14.65
C PRO A 125 -8.82 9.95 -13.21
N GLY A 126 -7.87 9.04 -12.96
CA GLY A 126 -7.26 8.94 -11.65
C GLY A 126 -6.03 8.03 -11.61
N ALA A 127 -5.44 7.92 -10.44
CA ALA A 127 -4.27 7.08 -10.21
C ALA A 127 -4.39 6.30 -8.90
N ALA A 128 -4.00 5.02 -8.92
CA ALA A 128 -3.91 4.19 -7.72
C ALA A 128 -2.50 3.60 -7.59
N VAL A 129 -1.98 3.58 -6.36
CA VAL A 129 -0.73 2.90 -6.01
C VAL A 129 -0.97 2.00 -4.80
N LEU A 130 -0.62 0.72 -4.95
CA LEU A 130 -0.81 -0.30 -3.93
C LEU A 130 0.57 -0.77 -3.41
N VAL A 131 0.63 -1.13 -2.13
CA VAL A 131 1.87 -1.63 -1.53
C VAL A 131 1.94 -3.15 -1.66
N SER A 132 2.86 -3.63 -2.52
CA SER A 132 3.28 -5.02 -2.63
C SER A 132 4.43 -5.35 -1.65
N SER A 133 5.32 -6.24 -2.00
CA SER A 133 6.51 -6.63 -1.23
C SER A 133 7.56 -7.27 -2.13
N ALA A 134 8.84 -7.11 -1.80
CA ALA A 134 9.92 -7.90 -2.40
C ALA A 134 9.67 -9.42 -2.27
N ALA A 135 9.01 -9.87 -1.20
CA ALA A 135 8.63 -11.27 -0.99
C ALA A 135 7.67 -11.83 -2.07
N ALA A 136 6.98 -10.98 -2.83
CA ALA A 136 6.19 -11.42 -3.99
C ALA A 136 7.06 -11.83 -5.20
N ARG A 137 8.34 -11.48 -5.20
CA ARG A 137 9.25 -11.59 -6.36
C ARG A 137 10.44 -12.49 -6.14
N ILE A 138 10.84 -12.67 -4.89
CA ILE A 138 11.95 -13.54 -4.51
C ILE A 138 11.52 -14.45 -3.36
N GLY A 139 11.92 -15.73 -3.41
CA GLY A 139 11.66 -16.68 -2.34
C GLY A 139 12.37 -16.28 -1.06
N THR A 140 11.60 -16.05 0.00
CA THR A 140 12.10 -15.70 1.33
C THR A 140 11.51 -16.70 2.34
N PRO A 141 12.33 -17.37 3.17
CA PRO A 141 11.83 -18.36 4.12
C PRO A 141 10.75 -17.80 5.05
N ASN A 142 9.72 -18.59 5.34
CA ASN A 142 8.60 -18.24 6.22
C ASN A 142 7.72 -17.08 5.76
N HIS A 143 7.81 -16.67 4.49
CA HIS A 143 7.00 -15.57 3.91
C HIS A 143 5.89 -16.08 2.99
N GLU A 144 5.55 -17.37 2.99
CA GLU A 144 4.67 -18.00 2.00
C GLU A 144 3.31 -17.32 1.93
N ALA A 145 2.71 -16.96 3.07
CA ALA A 145 1.41 -16.27 3.10
C ALA A 145 1.49 -14.85 2.52
N VAL A 146 2.52 -14.09 2.92
CA VAL A 146 2.75 -12.73 2.41
C VAL A 146 3.07 -12.77 0.93
N ALA A 147 3.93 -13.71 0.49
CA ALA A 147 4.30 -13.88 -0.91
C ALA A 147 3.07 -14.19 -1.78
N ALA A 148 2.23 -15.14 -1.35
CA ALA A 148 0.99 -15.49 -2.06
C ALA A 148 0.04 -14.29 -2.18
N ALA A 149 -0.20 -13.57 -1.06
CA ALA A 149 -1.09 -12.42 -1.04
C ALA A 149 -0.58 -11.27 -1.93
N LYS A 150 0.72 -10.96 -1.84
CA LYS A 150 1.32 -9.82 -2.56
C LYS A 150 1.57 -10.14 -4.04
N ALA A 151 1.88 -11.39 -4.40
CA ALA A 151 1.92 -11.81 -5.81
C ALA A 151 0.51 -11.74 -6.44
N GLY A 152 -0.54 -12.13 -5.71
CA GLY A 152 -1.93 -11.93 -6.11
C GLY A 152 -2.29 -10.46 -6.33
N LEU A 153 -1.84 -9.57 -5.43
CA LEU A 153 -2.00 -8.12 -5.56
C LEU A 153 -1.31 -7.59 -6.84
N GLU A 154 -0.11 -8.05 -7.16
CA GLU A 154 0.57 -7.67 -8.41
C GLU A 154 -0.20 -8.14 -9.64
N GLY A 155 -0.82 -9.32 -9.60
CA GLY A 155 -1.74 -9.81 -10.62
C GLY A 155 -2.97 -8.91 -10.76
N LEU A 156 -3.58 -8.53 -9.64
CA LEU A 156 -4.72 -7.60 -9.59
C LEU A 156 -4.37 -6.25 -10.22
N VAL A 157 -3.18 -5.69 -9.92
CA VAL A 157 -2.70 -4.42 -10.49
C VAL A 157 -2.63 -4.50 -12.01
N ARG A 158 -2.03 -5.55 -12.57
CA ARG A 158 -1.91 -5.71 -14.03
C ARG A 158 -3.27 -5.86 -14.71
N GLY A 159 -4.15 -6.70 -14.15
CA GLY A 159 -5.50 -6.92 -14.69
C GLY A 159 -6.36 -5.66 -14.64
N ALA A 160 -6.34 -4.95 -13.50
CA ALA A 160 -7.09 -3.72 -13.35
C ALA A 160 -6.53 -2.58 -14.23
N ALA A 161 -5.21 -2.45 -14.35
CA ALA A 161 -4.59 -1.48 -15.24
C ALA A 161 -5.03 -1.71 -16.69
N ALA A 162 -5.02 -2.96 -17.17
CA ALA A 162 -5.47 -3.31 -18.53
C ALA A 162 -6.96 -2.95 -18.72
N SER A 163 -7.80 -3.21 -17.74
CA SER A 163 -9.25 -2.98 -17.83
C SER A 163 -9.63 -1.49 -17.84
N TYR A 164 -8.87 -0.63 -17.14
CA TYR A 164 -9.28 0.74 -16.90
C TYR A 164 -8.36 1.82 -17.50
N ALA A 165 -7.30 1.45 -18.21
CA ALA A 165 -6.42 2.40 -18.89
C ALA A 165 -7.17 3.28 -19.90
N ALA A 166 -8.13 2.73 -20.64
CA ALA A 166 -8.96 3.48 -21.60
C ALA A 166 -9.85 4.54 -20.89
N ASN A 167 -10.10 4.42 -19.59
CA ASN A 167 -10.80 5.40 -18.79
C ASN A 167 -9.87 6.48 -18.19
N GLY A 168 -8.58 6.49 -18.53
CA GLY A 168 -7.60 7.39 -17.95
C GLY A 168 -7.22 7.04 -16.51
N ILE A 169 -7.47 5.81 -16.05
CA ILE A 169 -7.16 5.36 -14.69
C ILE A 169 -5.86 4.55 -14.72
N ARG A 170 -4.84 5.07 -14.04
CA ARG A 170 -3.53 4.41 -13.89
C ARG A 170 -3.49 3.62 -12.58
N ILE A 171 -2.98 2.40 -12.63
CA ILE A 171 -2.91 1.52 -11.47
C ILE A 171 -1.52 0.90 -11.42
N ASN A 172 -0.78 1.15 -10.34
CA ASN A 172 0.57 0.65 -10.15
C ASN A 172 0.74 0.07 -8.75
N ALA A 173 1.84 -0.61 -8.52
CA ALA A 173 2.26 -1.03 -7.18
C ALA A 173 3.72 -0.66 -6.92
N VAL A 174 4.05 -0.60 -5.63
CA VAL A 174 5.44 -0.53 -5.14
C VAL A 174 5.74 -1.78 -4.33
N ALA A 175 6.93 -2.34 -4.50
CA ALA A 175 7.37 -3.57 -3.84
C ALA A 175 8.58 -3.26 -2.94
N PRO A 176 8.34 -2.84 -1.68
CA PRO A 176 9.42 -2.56 -0.75
C PRO A 176 10.10 -3.82 -0.24
N GLY A 177 11.37 -3.67 0.16
CA GLY A 177 12.05 -4.55 1.10
C GLY A 177 11.56 -4.34 2.54
N ILE A 178 12.38 -4.70 3.53
CA ILE A 178 12.08 -4.37 4.93
C ILE A 178 12.13 -2.85 5.10
N MET A 179 11.08 -2.30 5.73
CA MET A 179 10.93 -0.87 6.02
C MET A 179 10.92 -0.63 7.52
N GLU A 180 11.43 0.53 7.96
CA GLU A 180 11.36 0.97 9.35
C GLU A 180 9.93 1.36 9.75
N THR A 181 9.10 0.36 9.98
CA THR A 181 7.68 0.54 10.32
C THR A 181 7.31 -0.27 11.56
N PRO A 182 6.23 0.11 12.27
CA PRO A 182 5.68 -0.72 13.34
C PRO A 182 5.36 -2.16 12.90
N ALA A 183 4.94 -2.36 11.65
CA ALA A 183 4.64 -3.69 11.10
C ALA A 183 5.89 -4.59 11.01
N ALA A 184 7.07 -4.02 10.81
CA ALA A 184 8.34 -4.74 10.72
C ALA A 184 9.07 -4.82 12.08
N ALA A 185 8.53 -4.21 13.15
CA ALA A 185 9.22 -4.12 14.45
C ALA A 185 9.69 -5.48 14.99
N GLY A 186 8.88 -6.53 14.81
CA GLY A 186 9.26 -7.88 15.23
C GLY A 186 10.45 -8.47 14.47
N ILE A 187 10.66 -8.05 13.22
CA ILE A 187 11.76 -8.53 12.36
C ILE A 187 13.07 -7.83 12.72
N ILE A 188 13.01 -6.55 13.09
CA ILE A 188 14.16 -5.69 13.40
C ILE A 188 14.22 -5.32 14.89
N ALA A 189 13.75 -6.22 15.75
CA ALA A 189 13.55 -5.96 17.18
C ALA A 189 14.85 -5.69 17.98
N SER A 190 16.01 -6.12 17.49
CA SER A 190 17.29 -5.90 18.15
C SER A 190 18.32 -5.31 17.19
N PRO A 191 19.38 -4.65 17.69
CA PRO A 191 20.47 -4.16 16.84
C PRO A 191 21.07 -5.24 15.94
N ALA A 192 21.26 -6.46 16.47
CA ALA A 192 21.79 -7.59 15.70
C ALA A 192 20.82 -8.07 14.61
N ALA A 193 19.50 -8.14 14.92
CA ALA A 193 18.47 -8.50 13.93
C ALA A 193 18.38 -7.43 12.83
N ARG A 194 18.43 -6.15 13.20
CA ARG A 194 18.44 -5.02 12.27
C ARG A 194 19.68 -5.07 11.36
N GLU A 195 20.86 -5.28 11.91
CA GLU A 195 22.09 -5.38 11.13
C GLU A 195 22.05 -6.60 10.20
N GLY A 196 21.59 -7.76 10.70
CA GLY A 196 21.42 -8.96 9.89
C GLY A 196 20.42 -8.75 8.74
N ALA A 197 19.35 -8.02 8.97
CA ALA A 197 18.40 -7.65 7.92
C ALA A 197 19.05 -6.70 6.89
N ALA A 198 19.74 -5.66 7.35
CA ALA A 198 20.39 -4.66 6.49
C ALA A 198 21.46 -5.26 5.56
N ARG A 199 22.19 -6.28 6.03
CA ARG A 199 23.23 -6.97 5.24
C ARG A 199 22.69 -7.78 4.06
N GLN A 200 21.39 -8.05 4.02
CA GLN A 200 20.79 -8.80 2.90
C GLN A 200 20.61 -7.94 1.65
N TYR A 201 20.67 -6.61 1.79
CA TYR A 201 20.44 -5.68 0.70
C TYR A 201 21.73 -5.29 -0.02
N PRO A 202 21.78 -5.38 -1.36
CA PRO A 202 22.92 -4.86 -2.15
C PRO A 202 23.24 -3.39 -1.89
N LEU A 203 22.22 -2.53 -1.82
CA LEU A 203 22.34 -1.19 -1.26
C LEU A 203 22.19 -1.29 0.26
N PRO A 204 23.24 -0.88 1.04
CA PRO A 204 23.23 -1.11 2.47
C PRO A 204 22.14 -0.32 3.20
N GLY A 205 21.54 -0.97 4.20
CA GLY A 205 20.53 -0.34 5.05
C GLY A 205 19.16 -0.98 4.97
N ILE A 206 18.24 -0.39 5.70
CA ILE A 206 16.82 -0.73 5.73
C ILE A 206 16.07 0.49 5.21
N GLY A 207 15.09 0.27 4.32
CA GLY A 207 14.31 1.35 3.74
C GLY A 207 13.45 2.09 4.76
N THR A 208 13.16 3.33 4.49
CA THR A 208 12.29 4.19 5.32
C THR A 208 10.91 4.36 4.71
N PRO A 209 9.86 4.59 5.53
CA PRO A 209 8.54 4.93 5.03
C PRO A 209 8.53 6.16 4.12
N ASP A 210 9.42 7.13 4.37
CA ASP A 210 9.53 8.35 3.59
C ASP A 210 10.02 8.11 2.16
N GLU A 211 11.02 7.23 1.98
CA GLU A 211 11.50 6.84 0.65
C GLU A 211 10.40 6.16 -0.16
N LEU A 212 9.63 5.26 0.48
CA LEU A 212 8.53 4.60 -0.19
C LEU A 212 7.39 5.57 -0.53
N ALA A 213 7.07 6.48 0.39
CA ALA A 213 6.04 7.50 0.19
C ALA A 213 6.38 8.44 -0.97
N GLU A 214 7.65 8.80 -1.15
CA GLU A 214 8.10 9.61 -2.26
C GLU A 214 7.81 8.96 -3.61
N LEU A 215 8.18 7.68 -3.77
CA LEU A 215 7.88 6.91 -4.96
C LEU A 215 6.37 6.77 -5.19
N MET A 216 5.60 6.51 -4.13
CA MET A 216 4.14 6.40 -4.24
C MET A 216 3.50 7.72 -4.69
N VAL A 217 3.91 8.84 -4.11
CA VAL A 217 3.38 10.17 -4.48
C VAL A 217 3.77 10.55 -5.90
N TRP A 218 4.99 10.22 -6.35
CA TRP A 218 5.37 10.40 -7.75
C TRP A 218 4.49 9.57 -8.69
N LEU A 219 4.24 8.30 -8.38
CA LEU A 219 3.36 7.44 -9.19
C LEU A 219 1.91 7.93 -9.23
N LEU A 220 1.44 8.63 -8.20
CA LEU A 220 0.10 9.25 -8.15
C LEU A 220 0.05 10.55 -8.96
N SER A 221 1.17 11.22 -9.17
CA SER A 221 1.25 12.53 -9.83
C SER A 221 1.15 12.46 -11.35
N ASP A 222 0.96 13.63 -11.98
CA ASP A 222 0.95 13.79 -13.44
C ASP A 222 2.32 13.50 -14.07
N SER A 223 3.41 13.57 -13.30
CA SER A 223 4.76 13.20 -13.75
C SER A 223 4.87 11.73 -14.14
N ALA A 224 3.97 10.88 -13.65
CA ALA A 224 3.88 9.47 -13.98
C ALA A 224 2.73 9.17 -15.00
N ALA A 225 2.29 10.13 -15.79
CA ALA A 225 1.12 10.02 -16.69
C ALA A 225 1.19 8.85 -17.70
N ARG A 226 2.38 8.36 -18.01
CA ARG A 226 2.59 7.21 -18.93
C ARG A 226 2.94 5.91 -18.21
N VAL A 227 2.79 5.85 -16.87
CA VAL A 227 3.12 4.69 -16.03
C VAL A 227 1.84 4.05 -15.51
N THR A 228 1.53 2.84 -15.97
CA THR A 228 0.42 2.01 -15.49
C THR A 228 0.75 0.53 -15.63
N GLY A 229 0.17 -0.32 -14.77
CA GLY A 229 0.39 -1.77 -14.76
C GLY A 229 1.77 -2.19 -14.24
N GLN A 230 2.53 -1.25 -13.67
CA GLN A 230 3.90 -1.49 -13.23
C GLN A 230 3.96 -1.82 -11.74
N VAL A 231 4.96 -2.62 -11.38
CA VAL A 231 5.35 -2.86 -10.00
C VAL A 231 6.80 -2.43 -9.82
N TRP A 232 7.01 -1.41 -9.04
CA TRP A 232 8.32 -0.79 -8.83
C TRP A 232 8.95 -1.30 -7.54
N SER A 233 10.09 -1.98 -7.65
CA SER A 233 10.85 -2.41 -6.47
C SER A 233 11.52 -1.21 -5.81
N LEU A 234 11.41 -1.14 -4.47
CA LEU A 234 12.15 -0.23 -3.60
C LEU A 234 12.72 -1.08 -2.46
N ASP A 235 13.70 -1.89 -2.80
CA ASP A 235 14.21 -2.96 -1.96
C ASP A 235 15.76 -3.03 -1.93
N GLY A 236 16.43 -1.95 -2.27
CA GLY A 236 17.88 -1.88 -2.29
C GLY A 236 18.53 -2.91 -3.22
N GLY A 237 17.79 -3.43 -4.21
CA GLY A 237 18.26 -4.43 -5.17
C GLY A 237 18.08 -5.88 -4.69
N PHE A 238 17.44 -6.10 -3.53
CA PHE A 238 17.27 -7.43 -2.91
C PHE A 238 16.65 -8.47 -3.85
N SER A 239 15.61 -8.09 -4.60
CA SER A 239 14.91 -9.00 -5.52
C SER A 239 15.50 -9.08 -6.93
N SER A 240 16.52 -8.26 -7.26
CA SER A 240 16.97 -8.08 -8.64
C SER A 240 18.47 -8.25 -8.85
N ILE A 241 19.29 -8.05 -7.84
CA ILE A 241 20.75 -8.01 -7.94
C ILE A 241 21.35 -9.09 -7.06
N ARG A 242 22.31 -9.83 -7.60
CA ARG A 242 23.19 -10.73 -6.84
C ARG A 242 24.57 -10.07 -6.73
N PRO A 243 24.93 -9.49 -5.58
CA PRO A 243 26.26 -8.93 -5.40
C PRO A 243 27.33 -10.03 -5.40
N LEU A 244 28.54 -9.69 -5.83
CA LEU A 244 29.68 -10.58 -5.68
C LEU A 244 30.03 -10.71 -4.20
N VAL A 245 30.13 -11.93 -3.72
CA VAL A 245 30.66 -12.19 -2.38
C VAL A 245 32.18 -11.96 -2.44
N LYS A 246 32.67 -11.02 -1.64
CA LYS A 246 34.09 -10.77 -1.46
C LYS A 246 34.63 -11.66 -0.34
#